data_4636b8422bdb479c5dc8cdfa827cbf43
#
_entry.id   4636b8422bdb479c5dc8cdfa827cbf43
#
_cell.length_a   1.000
_cell.length_b   1.000
_cell.length_c   1.000
_cell.angle_alpha   90.00
_cell.angle_beta   90.00
_cell.angle_gamma   90.00
#
_symmetry.space_group_name_H-M   'P 1'
#
loop_
_entity.id
_entity.type
_entity.pdbx_description
1 polymer ?
#
loop_
_entity_poly.entity_id
_entity_poly.type
_entity_poly.pdbx_seq_one_letter_code
_entity_poly.pdbx_strand_id
1 'polypeptide(L)'
;MKRILALAFALLLLLPSLAFADVIVEPDNGFYRTHQKECQHREGRTYLADGPDGSLNLYTAPGGTVSETLQNGAAFYCQWTYTDKQGIVWGFSERHGAWAPLGYTMVQYDHIAFREEHADKITTPTNTMTMECKSVYLYEYPGAPNPLQMGNLDLTAEQLYTDEQGRQWGYVSYVYGIRNKWFCLDDPANDQLSGEKKAAVPSGYEAPEELPTVSNRGVIAAVVGGVALVTLAVALLLFRRKKAA
;
A
#
# COMPACT_ATOMS: atom_id res chain seq x y z
N MET A 1 49.31 -27.01 1.13
CA MET A 1 48.37 -26.51 2.17
C MET A 1 48.08 -25.04 2.04
N LYS A 2 49.05 -24.10 2.00
CA LYS A 2 48.79 -22.64 1.91
C LYS A 2 47.95 -22.19 0.70
N ARG A 3 48.12 -22.84 -0.48
CA ARG A 3 47.35 -22.51 -1.70
C ARG A 3 45.87 -22.98 -1.64
N ILE A 4 45.61 -24.11 -0.95
CA ILE A 4 44.25 -24.63 -0.75
C ILE A 4 43.49 -23.70 0.25
N LEU A 5 44.18 -23.24 1.29
CA LEU A 5 43.59 -22.29 2.25
C LEU A 5 43.24 -20.94 1.60
N ALA A 6 44.11 -20.45 0.70
CA ALA A 6 43.87 -19.20 -0.04
C ALA A 6 42.68 -19.33 -1.02
N LEU A 7 42.54 -20.52 -1.69
CA LEU A 7 41.39 -20.77 -2.57
C LEU A 7 40.08 -20.90 -1.78
N ALA A 8 40.10 -21.54 -0.61
CA ALA A 8 38.93 -21.65 0.26
C ALA A 8 38.51 -20.29 0.80
N PHE A 9 39.47 -19.42 1.16
CA PHE A 9 39.19 -18.07 1.61
C PHE A 9 38.64 -17.17 0.49
N ALA A 10 39.17 -17.32 -0.74
CA ALA A 10 38.65 -16.62 -1.93
C ALA A 10 37.23 -17.09 -2.28
N LEU A 11 36.93 -18.39 -2.12
CA LEU A 11 35.57 -18.93 -2.32
C LEU A 11 34.58 -18.42 -1.25
N LEU A 12 35.03 -18.25 0.01
CA LEU A 12 34.22 -17.67 1.08
C LEU A 12 33.87 -16.20 0.82
N LEU A 13 34.78 -15.43 0.20
CA LEU A 13 34.56 -14.04 -0.19
C LEU A 13 33.64 -13.90 -1.41
N LEU A 14 33.44 -14.98 -2.17
CA LEU A 14 32.51 -15.04 -3.31
C LEU A 14 31.10 -15.52 -2.91
N LEU A 15 30.89 -15.88 -1.63
CA LEU A 15 29.53 -16.11 -1.15
C LEU A 15 28.81 -14.77 -1.25
N PRO A 16 27.78 -14.63 -2.09
CA PRO A 16 26.98 -13.43 -2.10
C PRO A 16 26.47 -13.26 -0.67
N SER A 17 26.75 -12.11 -0.07
CA SER A 17 26.00 -11.70 1.11
C SER A 17 24.53 -11.93 0.75
N LEU A 18 23.85 -12.81 1.47
CA LEU A 18 22.41 -12.98 1.35
C LEU A 18 21.83 -11.63 1.79
N ALA A 19 21.79 -10.69 0.86
CA ALA A 19 20.98 -9.52 1.01
C ALA A 19 19.55 -10.08 1.12
N PHE A 20 18.97 -10.03 2.30
CA PHE A 20 17.54 -10.17 2.45
C PHE A 20 16.93 -8.95 1.77
N ALA A 21 16.77 -9.05 0.44
CA ALA A 21 15.96 -8.10 -0.28
C ALA A 21 14.52 -8.34 0.18
N ASP A 22 13.88 -7.29 0.66
CA ASP A 22 12.44 -7.32 0.85
C ASP A 22 11.78 -7.76 -0.44
N VAL A 23 11.01 -8.82 -0.35
CA VAL A 23 10.22 -9.29 -1.49
C VAL A 23 9.06 -8.33 -1.65
N ILE A 24 9.15 -7.45 -2.64
CA ILE A 24 8.01 -6.66 -3.07
C ILE A 24 7.02 -7.62 -3.73
N VAL A 25 5.85 -7.79 -3.11
CA VAL A 25 4.78 -8.60 -3.68
C VAL A 25 4.08 -7.77 -4.77
N GLU A 26 4.15 -8.25 -6.00
CA GLU A 26 3.48 -7.60 -7.12
C GLU A 26 1.98 -7.98 -7.17
N PRO A 27 1.09 -7.05 -7.56
CA PRO A 27 -0.33 -7.32 -7.70
C PRO A 27 -0.63 -8.45 -8.69
N ASP A 28 -1.36 -9.47 -8.26
CA ASP A 28 -1.92 -10.48 -9.18
C ASP A 28 -3.19 -9.93 -9.83
N ASN A 29 -3.03 -8.98 -10.75
CA ASN A 29 -4.12 -8.26 -11.40
C ASN A 29 -3.81 -8.05 -12.89
N GLY A 30 -4.79 -8.28 -13.76
CA GLY A 30 -4.63 -8.19 -15.22
C GLY A 30 -4.24 -6.79 -15.68
N PHE A 31 -4.79 -5.74 -15.08
CA PHE A 31 -4.42 -4.35 -15.38
C PHE A 31 -2.97 -4.09 -14.97
N TYR A 32 -2.56 -4.46 -13.76
CA TYR A 32 -1.19 -4.30 -13.30
C TYR A 32 -0.19 -4.94 -14.25
N ARG A 33 -0.42 -6.20 -14.68
CA ARG A 33 0.49 -6.92 -15.59
C ARG A 33 0.75 -6.18 -16.90
N THR A 34 -0.22 -5.41 -17.39
CA THR A 34 -0.10 -4.64 -18.65
C THR A 34 0.42 -3.22 -18.45
N HIS A 35 0.36 -2.68 -17.22
CA HIS A 35 0.72 -1.31 -16.85
C HIS A 35 1.82 -1.22 -15.77
N GLN A 36 2.62 -2.27 -15.60
CA GLN A 36 3.67 -2.35 -14.57
C GLN A 36 4.57 -1.12 -14.49
N LYS A 37 4.97 -0.60 -15.67
CA LYS A 37 5.87 0.56 -15.77
C LYS A 37 5.23 1.88 -15.32
N GLU A 38 3.92 1.94 -15.31
CA GLU A 38 3.13 3.11 -14.94
C GLU A 38 2.65 3.03 -13.48
N CYS A 39 2.63 1.83 -12.91
CA CYS A 39 2.31 1.60 -11.50
C CYS A 39 3.51 1.91 -10.62
N GLN A 40 3.25 2.51 -9.47
CA GLN A 40 4.28 2.91 -8.51
C GLN A 40 4.09 2.13 -7.20
N HIS A 41 5.16 1.48 -6.76
CA HIS A 41 5.22 0.95 -5.41
C HIS A 41 5.43 2.09 -4.42
N ARG A 42 4.60 2.14 -3.38
CA ARG A 42 4.65 3.15 -2.33
C ARG A 42 4.82 2.49 -0.97
N GLU A 43 5.17 3.28 0.02
CA GLU A 43 5.04 2.84 1.39
C GLU A 43 3.58 2.50 1.66
N GLY A 44 3.34 1.29 2.21
CA GLY A 44 1.98 0.79 2.39
C GLY A 44 1.25 1.52 3.48
N ARG A 45 0.00 1.92 3.19
CA ARG A 45 -0.88 2.61 4.13
C ARG A 45 -2.24 1.93 4.20
N THR A 46 -2.91 2.09 5.33
CA THR A 46 -4.31 1.70 5.49
C THR A 46 -5.20 2.88 5.15
N TYR A 47 -6.03 2.70 4.14
CA TYR A 47 -7.05 3.65 3.72
C TYR A 47 -8.41 3.23 4.25
N LEU A 48 -9.25 4.20 4.56
CA LEU A 48 -10.65 4.03 4.94
C LEU A 48 -11.51 4.57 3.81
N ALA A 49 -12.50 3.82 3.39
CA ALA A 49 -13.48 4.27 2.41
C ALA A 49 -14.21 5.53 2.92
N ASP A 50 -14.35 6.54 2.04
CA ASP A 50 -15.02 7.83 2.33
C ASP A 50 -15.70 8.38 1.05
N GLY A 51 -16.46 7.53 0.38
CA GLY A 51 -17.19 7.89 -0.83
C GLY A 51 -18.40 8.79 -0.55
N PRO A 52 -18.85 9.60 -1.54
CA PRO A 52 -19.86 10.64 -1.36
C PRO A 52 -21.25 10.08 -0.98
N ASP A 53 -21.57 8.86 -1.42
CA ASP A 53 -22.87 8.22 -1.16
C ASP A 53 -22.82 7.21 0.00
N GLY A 54 -21.90 7.40 0.95
CA GLY A 54 -21.71 6.51 2.08
C GLY A 54 -20.97 5.21 1.73
N SER A 55 -20.42 5.11 0.53
CA SER A 55 -19.70 3.93 0.05
C SER A 55 -18.64 4.26 -0.99
N LEU A 56 -17.64 3.38 -1.13
CA LEU A 56 -16.58 3.45 -2.12
C LEU A 56 -16.64 2.22 -3.02
N ASN A 57 -16.74 2.43 -4.32
CA ASN A 57 -16.62 1.36 -5.30
C ASN A 57 -15.16 0.98 -5.53
N LEU A 58 -14.90 -0.33 -5.55
CA LEU A 58 -13.66 -0.92 -6.02
C LEU A 58 -13.84 -1.42 -7.45
N TYR A 59 -12.80 -1.31 -8.27
CA TYR A 59 -12.86 -1.56 -9.70
C TYR A 59 -11.89 -2.67 -10.10
N THR A 60 -12.24 -3.47 -11.09
CA THR A 60 -11.35 -4.50 -11.67
C THR A 60 -10.08 -3.91 -12.28
N ALA A 61 -10.16 -2.64 -12.72
CA ALA A 61 -9.08 -1.83 -13.26
C ALA A 61 -9.43 -0.35 -13.08
N PRO A 62 -8.46 0.58 -13.07
CA PRO A 62 -8.73 2.01 -13.15
C PRO A 62 -9.68 2.37 -14.30
N GLY A 63 -10.83 2.99 -13.98
CA GLY A 63 -11.91 3.26 -14.94
C GLY A 63 -12.64 2.03 -15.49
N GLY A 64 -12.43 0.85 -14.90
CA GLY A 64 -13.06 -0.41 -15.29
C GLY A 64 -14.44 -0.63 -14.65
N THR A 65 -14.89 -1.88 -14.62
CA THR A 65 -16.16 -2.26 -14.00
C THR A 65 -16.02 -2.36 -12.49
N VAL A 66 -17.08 -2.01 -11.77
CA VAL A 66 -17.15 -2.21 -10.31
C VAL A 66 -17.11 -3.70 -10.00
N SER A 67 -16.19 -4.09 -9.12
CA SER A 67 -16.05 -5.47 -8.63
C SER A 67 -16.68 -5.65 -7.25
N GLU A 68 -16.59 -4.62 -6.40
CA GLU A 68 -17.06 -4.63 -5.02
C GLU A 68 -17.38 -3.21 -4.57
N THR A 69 -18.18 -3.06 -3.51
CA THR A 69 -18.47 -1.77 -2.87
C THR A 69 -18.19 -1.88 -1.37
N LEU A 70 -17.37 -0.98 -0.87
CA LEU A 70 -17.06 -0.85 0.56
C LEU A 70 -17.94 0.23 1.19
N GLN A 71 -18.47 -0.02 2.37
CA GLN A 71 -19.14 1.01 3.17
C GLN A 71 -18.10 2.00 3.71
N ASN A 72 -18.48 3.26 3.87
CA ASN A 72 -17.57 4.27 4.45
C ASN A 72 -17.07 3.83 5.83
N GLY A 73 -15.79 4.05 6.09
CA GLY A 73 -15.08 3.56 7.26
C GLY A 73 -14.49 2.15 7.12
N ALA A 74 -14.87 1.38 6.08
CA ALA A 74 -14.21 0.11 5.79
C ALA A 74 -12.75 0.32 5.39
N ALA A 75 -11.84 -0.48 6.00
CA ALA A 75 -10.42 -0.35 5.81
C ALA A 75 -9.88 -1.26 4.71
N PHE A 76 -8.95 -0.76 3.91
CA PHE A 76 -8.16 -1.56 2.98
C PHE A 76 -6.71 -1.07 2.97
N TYR A 77 -5.78 -2.00 2.74
CA TYR A 77 -4.35 -1.71 2.65
C TYR A 77 -3.94 -1.56 1.19
N CYS A 78 -3.07 -0.59 0.92
CA CYS A 78 -2.59 -0.29 -0.42
C CYS A 78 -1.09 0.03 -0.40
N GLN A 79 -0.33 -0.61 -1.29
CA GLN A 79 1.09 -0.35 -1.57
C GLN A 79 1.35 0.06 -3.02
N TRP A 80 0.41 -0.19 -3.91
CA TRP A 80 0.57 0.09 -5.33
C TRP A 80 -0.41 1.15 -5.77
N THR A 81 0.09 2.14 -6.48
CA THR A 81 -0.73 3.23 -7.04
C THR A 81 -0.52 3.35 -8.53
N TYR A 82 -1.54 3.86 -9.21
CA TYR A 82 -1.53 4.22 -10.62
C TYR A 82 -2.23 5.56 -10.77
N THR A 83 -1.66 6.46 -11.58
CA THR A 83 -2.32 7.72 -11.93
C THR A 83 -2.78 7.64 -13.37
N ASP A 84 -4.08 7.80 -13.58
CA ASP A 84 -4.65 7.77 -14.93
C ASP A 84 -4.44 9.08 -15.69
N LYS A 85 -4.92 9.12 -16.94
CA LYS A 85 -4.78 10.29 -17.82
C LYS A 85 -5.59 11.50 -17.37
N GLN A 86 -6.57 11.32 -16.52
CA GLN A 86 -7.38 12.34 -15.88
C GLN A 86 -6.73 12.90 -14.60
N GLY A 87 -5.64 12.29 -14.15
CA GLY A 87 -4.95 12.65 -12.91
C GLY A 87 -5.52 11.95 -11.68
N ILE A 88 -6.48 11.04 -11.84
CA ILE A 88 -7.05 10.30 -10.73
C ILE A 88 -6.01 9.29 -10.22
N VAL A 89 -5.73 9.32 -8.93
CA VAL A 89 -4.83 8.35 -8.29
C VAL A 89 -5.64 7.15 -7.81
N TRP A 90 -5.30 5.99 -8.32
CA TRP A 90 -5.89 4.70 -7.99
C TRP A 90 -4.96 3.91 -7.09
N GLY A 91 -5.48 3.34 -6.02
CA GLY A 91 -4.76 2.45 -5.12
C GLY A 91 -5.21 1.00 -5.31
N PHE A 92 -4.28 0.07 -5.39
CA PHE A 92 -4.59 -1.36 -5.46
C PHE A 92 -4.73 -1.95 -4.07
N SER A 93 -5.87 -2.56 -3.79
CA SER A 93 -6.12 -3.34 -2.58
C SER A 93 -5.82 -4.81 -2.85
N GLU A 94 -4.74 -5.34 -2.28
CA GLU A 94 -4.36 -6.74 -2.46
C GLU A 94 -5.44 -7.69 -1.94
N ARG A 95 -6.02 -7.38 -0.78
CA ARG A 95 -7.07 -8.19 -0.17
C ARG A 95 -8.30 -8.34 -1.06
N HIS A 96 -8.66 -7.29 -1.80
CA HIS A 96 -9.83 -7.25 -2.67
C HIS A 96 -9.50 -7.56 -4.13
N GLY A 97 -8.20 -7.60 -4.51
CA GLY A 97 -7.76 -7.79 -5.88
C GLY A 97 -8.23 -6.67 -6.82
N ALA A 98 -8.51 -5.48 -6.30
CA ALA A 98 -9.23 -4.42 -6.99
C ALA A 98 -8.62 -3.03 -6.74
N TRP A 99 -8.98 -2.06 -7.58
CA TRP A 99 -8.51 -0.69 -7.57
C TRP A 99 -9.55 0.26 -6.97
N ALA A 100 -9.10 1.15 -6.10
CA ALA A 100 -9.91 2.21 -5.49
C ALA A 100 -9.43 3.59 -5.92
N PRO A 101 -10.31 4.55 -6.23
CA PRO A 101 -9.91 5.95 -6.42
C PRO A 101 -9.59 6.57 -5.05
N LEU A 102 -8.33 6.89 -4.80
CA LEU A 102 -7.86 7.34 -3.48
C LEU A 102 -8.37 8.72 -3.07
N GLY A 103 -8.88 9.53 -3.99
CA GLY A 103 -9.53 10.81 -3.67
C GLY A 103 -10.80 10.67 -2.82
N TYR A 104 -11.41 9.49 -2.80
CA TYR A 104 -12.58 9.17 -1.96
C TYR A 104 -12.18 8.29 -0.77
N THR A 105 -11.08 8.63 -0.12
CA THR A 105 -10.59 7.88 1.03
C THR A 105 -10.00 8.81 2.09
N MET A 106 -10.04 8.35 3.32
CA MET A 106 -9.25 8.87 4.42
C MET A 106 -8.07 7.93 4.65
N VAL A 107 -6.99 8.38 5.26
CA VAL A 107 -5.89 7.53 5.71
C VAL A 107 -6.04 7.28 7.21
N GLN A 108 -5.91 6.02 7.62
CA GLN A 108 -5.74 5.72 9.04
C GLN A 108 -4.46 6.42 9.51
N TYR A 109 -4.56 7.21 10.59
CA TYR A 109 -3.41 7.92 11.12
C TYR A 109 -2.26 6.95 11.43
N ASP A 110 -1.11 7.19 10.84
CA ASP A 110 0.07 6.34 10.86
C ASP A 110 1.35 7.18 11.08
N HIS A 111 2.51 6.53 11.03
CA HIS A 111 3.81 7.20 11.17
C HIS A 111 4.07 8.25 10.08
N ILE A 112 3.49 8.11 8.88
CA ILE A 112 3.64 9.09 7.79
C ILE A 112 2.86 10.35 8.15
N ALA A 113 1.57 10.21 8.50
CA ALA A 113 0.73 11.33 8.91
C ALA A 113 1.32 12.05 10.13
N PHE A 114 1.84 11.29 11.11
CA PHE A 114 2.52 11.87 12.26
C PHE A 114 3.75 12.69 11.86
N ARG A 115 4.59 12.17 10.97
CA ARG A 115 5.80 12.87 10.51
C ARG A 115 5.48 14.11 9.68
N GLU A 116 4.42 14.08 8.90
CA GLU A 116 3.92 15.24 8.15
C GLU A 116 3.38 16.32 9.11
N GLU A 117 2.57 15.95 10.10
CA GLU A 117 2.01 16.85 11.10
C GLU A 117 3.07 17.52 11.99
N HIS A 118 4.19 16.81 12.26
CA HIS A 118 5.22 17.26 13.20
C HIS A 118 6.58 17.51 12.51
N ALA A 119 6.58 17.77 11.21
CA ALA A 119 7.79 17.90 10.41
C ALA A 119 8.76 18.98 10.94
N ASP A 120 8.22 20.05 11.51
CA ASP A 120 8.95 21.15 12.12
C ASP A 120 9.60 20.82 13.47
N LYS A 121 9.14 19.76 14.15
CA LYS A 121 9.60 19.30 15.46
C LYS A 121 10.47 18.06 15.40
N ILE A 122 10.50 17.38 14.25
CA ILE A 122 11.31 16.19 14.04
C ILE A 122 12.70 16.62 13.58
N THR A 123 13.72 16.12 14.27
CA THR A 123 15.13 16.46 14.02
C THR A 123 15.97 15.21 13.75
N THR A 124 17.07 15.37 13.05
CA THR A 124 18.08 14.31 12.91
C THR A 124 19.12 14.45 14.01
N PRO A 125 19.45 13.40 14.76
CA PRO A 125 20.48 13.48 15.80
C PRO A 125 21.86 13.80 15.19
N THR A 126 22.61 14.68 15.85
CA THR A 126 23.97 15.05 15.41
C THR A 126 24.99 13.95 15.67
N ASN A 127 24.72 13.08 16.65
CA ASN A 127 25.53 11.91 16.99
C ASN A 127 24.66 10.66 16.95
N THR A 128 25.28 9.52 16.65
CA THR A 128 24.59 8.23 16.73
C THR A 128 24.06 7.99 18.12
N MET A 129 22.76 7.82 18.24
CA MET A 129 22.07 7.49 19.50
C MET A 129 21.63 6.03 19.45
N THR A 130 22.48 5.14 19.94
CA THR A 130 22.15 3.72 20.05
C THR A 130 21.85 3.37 21.51
N MET A 131 20.77 2.63 21.73
CA MET A 131 20.34 2.17 23.04
C MET A 131 20.18 0.65 23.02
N GLU A 132 20.83 -0.03 23.96
CA GLU A 132 20.62 -1.44 24.22
C GLU A 132 19.36 -1.62 25.05
N CYS A 133 18.37 -2.32 24.50
CA CYS A 133 17.07 -2.54 25.12
C CYS A 133 16.89 -4.00 25.52
N LYS A 134 16.73 -4.27 26.82
CA LYS A 134 16.25 -5.58 27.33
C LYS A 134 14.77 -5.78 27.00
N SER A 135 14.00 -4.72 27.03
CA SER A 135 12.60 -4.64 26.61
C SER A 135 12.32 -3.26 26.06
N VAL A 136 11.56 -3.18 24.98
CA VAL A 136 11.14 -1.92 24.39
C VAL A 136 9.75 -2.07 23.74
N TYR A 137 8.96 -1.00 23.81
CA TYR A 137 7.71 -0.89 23.08
C TYR A 137 7.91 -0.02 21.85
N LEU A 138 7.56 -0.57 20.69
CA LEU A 138 7.63 0.07 19.38
C LEU A 138 6.23 0.55 19.00
N TYR A 139 6.11 1.85 18.77
CA TYR A 139 4.86 2.54 18.50
C TYR A 139 4.76 2.89 17.02
N GLU A 140 3.55 2.90 16.47
CA GLU A 140 3.31 3.39 15.10
C GLU A 140 3.64 4.88 14.97
N TYR A 141 3.28 5.66 15.98
CA TYR A 141 3.67 7.05 16.23
C TYR A 141 3.75 7.26 17.75
N PRO A 142 4.43 8.29 18.26
CA PRO A 142 4.52 8.56 19.70
C PRO A 142 3.16 8.54 20.38
N GLY A 143 2.97 7.63 21.34
CA GLY A 143 1.71 7.45 22.05
C GLY A 143 0.63 6.67 21.28
N ALA A 144 0.93 6.06 20.13
CA ALA A 144 -0.01 5.20 19.42
C ALA A 144 -0.52 4.05 20.30
N PRO A 145 -1.80 3.65 20.21
CA PRO A 145 -2.32 2.50 20.95
C PRO A 145 -1.69 1.18 20.44
N ASN A 146 -1.68 0.17 21.31
CA ASN A 146 -1.22 -1.18 20.99
C ASN A 146 0.22 -1.25 20.46
N PRO A 147 1.22 -0.74 21.19
CA PRO A 147 2.60 -0.83 20.79
C PRO A 147 3.07 -2.29 20.75
N LEU A 148 4.01 -2.58 19.87
CA LEU A 148 4.64 -3.90 19.78
C LEU A 148 5.77 -4.02 20.81
N GLN A 149 5.70 -5.01 21.69
CA GLN A 149 6.78 -5.31 22.60
C GLN A 149 7.87 -6.12 21.91
N MET A 150 9.12 -5.71 22.09
CA MET A 150 10.32 -6.44 21.70
C MET A 150 11.35 -6.46 22.82
N GLY A 151 12.31 -7.38 22.74
CA GLY A 151 13.37 -7.48 23.74
C GLY A 151 14.72 -7.89 23.18
N ASN A 152 15.77 -7.60 23.96
CA ASN A 152 17.16 -7.93 23.65
C ASN A 152 17.61 -7.43 22.26
N LEU A 153 17.43 -6.13 21.99
CA LEU A 153 17.82 -5.53 20.74
C LEU A 153 18.45 -4.15 20.95
N ASP A 154 19.31 -3.77 20.01
CA ASP A 154 19.90 -2.44 19.94
C ASP A 154 19.09 -1.59 18.96
N LEU A 155 18.66 -0.42 19.40
CA LEU A 155 17.94 0.55 18.59
C LEU A 155 18.81 1.79 18.37
N THR A 156 18.93 2.19 17.12
CA THR A 156 19.56 3.44 16.73
C THR A 156 18.50 4.42 16.26
N ALA A 157 18.37 5.54 16.96
CA ALA A 157 17.44 6.58 16.58
C ALA A 157 17.97 7.31 15.33
N GLU A 158 17.21 7.26 14.25
CA GLU A 158 17.47 7.97 12.98
C GLU A 158 16.89 9.38 12.98
N GLN A 159 15.79 9.59 13.72
CA GLN A 159 15.16 10.87 13.94
C GLN A 159 14.70 10.98 15.40
N LEU A 160 14.56 12.20 15.85
CA LEU A 160 14.14 12.54 17.22
C LEU A 160 12.90 13.42 17.20
N TYR A 161 12.03 13.20 18.17
CA TYR A 161 10.87 14.03 18.45
C TYR A 161 10.73 14.20 19.95
N THR A 162 10.37 15.41 20.41
CA THR A 162 10.04 15.66 21.81
C THR A 162 8.54 15.96 21.91
N ASP A 163 7.82 15.17 22.71
CA ASP A 163 6.40 15.34 22.88
C ASP A 163 6.05 16.49 23.85
N GLU A 164 4.77 16.77 24.02
CA GLU A 164 4.28 17.85 24.89
C GLU A 164 4.58 17.62 26.38
N GLN A 165 4.87 16.39 26.79
CA GLN A 165 5.28 16.02 28.13
C GLN A 165 6.81 16.13 28.32
N GLY A 166 7.54 16.51 27.27
CA GLY A 166 9.00 16.63 27.28
C GLY A 166 9.74 15.30 27.09
N ARG A 167 9.04 14.21 26.78
CA ARG A 167 9.66 12.90 26.55
C ARG A 167 10.29 12.86 25.18
N GLN A 168 11.48 12.28 25.10
CA GLN A 168 12.17 12.08 23.83
C GLN A 168 11.79 10.75 23.18
N TRP A 169 11.49 10.83 21.89
CA TRP A 169 11.17 9.69 21.03
C TRP A 169 12.19 9.54 19.93
N GLY A 170 12.65 8.31 19.72
CA GLY A 170 13.51 7.93 18.60
C GLY A 170 12.70 7.21 17.51
N TYR A 171 12.98 7.54 16.27
CA TYR A 171 12.42 6.82 15.12
C TYR A 171 13.44 5.85 14.56
N VAL A 172 12.97 4.67 14.16
CA VAL A 172 13.74 3.65 13.47
C VAL A 172 13.00 3.23 12.19
N SER A 173 13.67 3.29 11.05
CA SER A 173 13.08 2.92 9.76
C SER A 173 12.95 1.42 9.60
N TYR A 174 13.89 0.65 10.15
CA TYR A 174 13.90 -0.81 10.05
C TYR A 174 14.61 -1.47 11.24
N VAL A 175 13.97 -2.47 11.83
CA VAL A 175 14.55 -3.35 12.85
C VAL A 175 13.93 -4.74 12.80
N TYR A 176 14.73 -5.77 12.52
CA TYR A 176 14.32 -7.19 12.52
C TYR A 176 13.00 -7.50 11.77
N GLY A 177 12.82 -6.92 10.58
CA GLY A 177 11.60 -7.10 9.76
C GLY A 177 10.46 -6.14 10.08
N ILE A 178 10.60 -5.34 11.14
CA ILE A 178 9.63 -4.31 11.52
C ILE A 178 10.09 -2.98 10.94
N ARG A 179 9.15 -2.21 10.41
CA ARG A 179 9.43 -0.94 9.75
C ARG A 179 8.73 0.22 10.42
N ASN A 180 9.39 1.39 10.33
CA ASN A 180 8.79 2.69 10.60
C ASN A 180 8.13 2.76 11.98
N LYS A 181 8.93 2.62 13.04
CA LYS A 181 8.47 2.66 14.41
C LYS A 181 9.14 3.75 15.23
N TRP A 182 8.42 4.17 16.25
CA TRP A 182 8.90 5.09 17.27
C TRP A 182 9.07 4.35 18.59
N PHE A 183 10.04 4.75 19.39
CA PHE A 183 10.26 4.25 20.74
C PHE A 183 10.63 5.39 21.67
N CYS A 184 10.18 5.32 22.91
CA CYS A 184 10.53 6.33 23.92
C CYS A 184 11.97 6.11 24.40
N LEU A 185 12.81 7.13 24.25
CA LEU A 185 14.20 7.06 24.71
C LEU A 185 14.31 7.14 26.22
N ASP A 186 13.42 7.89 26.88
CA ASP A 186 13.44 8.08 28.34
C ASP A 186 12.91 6.87 29.11
N ASP A 187 11.94 6.14 28.51
CA ASP A 187 11.29 5.00 29.17
C ASP A 187 10.84 3.95 28.14
N PRO A 188 11.79 3.20 27.55
CA PRO A 188 11.51 2.30 26.43
C PRO A 188 10.65 1.11 26.80
N ALA A 189 10.66 0.69 28.07
CA ALA A 189 9.94 -0.49 28.55
C ALA A 189 8.51 -0.19 29.04
N ASN A 190 8.02 1.03 28.88
CA ASN A 190 6.72 1.47 29.37
C ASN A 190 5.66 1.39 28.29
N ASP A 191 4.67 0.53 28.44
CA ASP A 191 3.51 0.38 27.56
C ASP A 191 2.37 1.37 27.90
N GLN A 192 2.44 2.04 29.04
CA GLN A 192 1.45 3.02 29.49
C GLN A 192 1.58 4.38 28.77
N LEU A 193 2.59 4.51 27.89
CA LEU A 193 2.74 5.68 27.02
C LEU A 193 1.74 5.71 25.88
N SER A 194 1.00 4.63 25.66
CA SER A 194 -0.05 4.54 24.65
C SER A 194 -1.21 5.49 24.98
N GLY A 195 -1.61 6.26 23.99
CA GLY A 195 -2.73 7.19 24.06
C GLY A 195 -3.96 6.70 23.29
N GLU A 196 -4.90 7.60 23.09
CA GLU A 196 -6.05 7.36 22.24
C GLU A 196 -5.64 7.26 20.77
N LYS A 197 -6.38 6.45 20.02
CA LYS A 197 -6.19 6.37 18.57
C LYS A 197 -6.59 7.71 17.93
N LYS A 198 -5.68 8.30 17.17
CA LYS A 198 -5.98 9.52 16.43
C LYS A 198 -7.02 9.24 15.33
N ALA A 199 -7.80 10.27 14.99
CA ALA A 199 -8.75 10.21 13.89
C ALA A 199 -8.02 10.01 12.55
N ALA A 200 -8.71 9.40 11.59
CA ALA A 200 -8.24 9.33 10.23
C ALA A 200 -8.11 10.73 9.62
N VAL A 201 -7.18 10.89 8.69
CA VAL A 201 -6.91 12.15 8.00
C VAL A 201 -7.22 12.01 6.50
N PRO A 202 -7.50 13.12 5.78
CA PRO A 202 -7.68 13.06 4.34
C PRO A 202 -6.50 12.38 3.65
N SER A 203 -6.77 11.61 2.59
CA SER A 203 -5.74 10.86 1.86
C SER A 203 -4.68 11.75 1.19
N GLY A 204 -4.95 13.04 1.03
CA GLY A 204 -4.11 13.99 0.31
C GLY A 204 -4.29 13.94 -1.21
N TYR A 205 -5.23 13.12 -1.70
CA TYR A 205 -5.59 13.07 -3.12
C TYR A 205 -6.88 13.86 -3.37
N GLU A 206 -6.94 14.50 -4.52
CA GLU A 206 -8.13 15.21 -4.96
C GLU A 206 -9.20 14.20 -5.40
N ALA A 207 -10.42 14.35 -4.89
CA ALA A 207 -11.54 13.52 -5.31
C ALA A 207 -11.96 13.95 -6.73
N PRO A 208 -12.14 13.01 -7.66
CA PRO A 208 -12.63 13.34 -9.00
C PRO A 208 -14.08 13.80 -8.92
N GLU A 209 -14.45 14.81 -9.70
CA GLU A 209 -15.83 15.32 -9.76
C GLU A 209 -16.81 14.22 -10.21
N GLU A 210 -16.40 13.43 -11.21
CA GLU A 210 -17.08 12.23 -11.63
C GLU A 210 -16.09 11.11 -11.90
N LEU A 211 -16.39 9.90 -11.44
CA LEU A 211 -15.62 8.73 -11.83
C LEU A 211 -15.87 8.37 -13.29
N PRO A 212 -14.83 8.02 -14.04
CA PRO A 212 -15.01 7.61 -15.42
C PRO A 212 -15.90 6.36 -15.45
N THR A 213 -17.12 6.51 -15.94
CA THR A 213 -18.03 5.39 -16.17
C THR A 213 -17.62 4.71 -17.46
N VAL A 214 -17.23 3.43 -17.39
CA VAL A 214 -17.10 2.62 -18.60
C VAL A 214 -18.49 2.45 -19.19
N SER A 215 -18.73 3.16 -20.27
CA SER A 215 -19.96 3.01 -21.05
C SER A 215 -20.00 1.58 -21.60
N ASN A 216 -20.83 0.71 -21.02
CA ASN A 216 -21.10 -0.63 -21.55
C ASN A 216 -21.77 -0.61 -22.96
N ARG A 217 -22.01 0.57 -23.52
CA ARG A 217 -22.62 0.73 -24.86
C ARG A 217 -21.82 0.02 -25.96
N GLY A 218 -20.51 0.02 -25.90
CA GLY A 218 -19.66 -0.68 -26.86
C GLY A 218 -19.75 -2.20 -26.75
N VAL A 219 -19.84 -2.75 -25.54
CA VAL A 219 -19.97 -4.19 -25.31
C VAL A 219 -21.35 -4.68 -25.71
N ILE A 220 -22.40 -3.95 -25.36
CA ILE A 220 -23.77 -4.25 -25.75
C ILE A 220 -23.93 -4.18 -27.28
N ALA A 221 -23.36 -3.17 -27.94
CA ALA A 221 -23.37 -3.06 -29.38
C ALA A 221 -22.63 -4.22 -30.07
N ALA A 222 -21.49 -4.65 -29.56
CA ALA A 222 -20.74 -5.79 -30.08
C ALA A 222 -21.50 -7.12 -29.93
N VAL A 223 -22.13 -7.35 -28.78
CA VAL A 223 -22.94 -8.56 -28.53
C VAL A 223 -24.18 -8.58 -29.39
N VAL A 224 -24.93 -7.49 -29.48
CA VAL A 224 -26.14 -7.37 -30.35
C VAL A 224 -25.75 -7.50 -31.80
N GLY A 225 -24.67 -6.86 -32.27
CA GLY A 225 -24.15 -6.97 -33.64
C GLY A 225 -23.70 -8.40 -33.97
N GLY A 226 -23.04 -9.09 -33.06
CA GLY A 226 -22.58 -10.49 -33.21
C GLY A 226 -23.78 -11.45 -33.36
N VAL A 227 -24.80 -11.32 -32.51
CA VAL A 227 -26.01 -12.14 -32.57
C VAL A 227 -26.78 -11.91 -33.86
N ALA A 228 -26.90 -10.65 -34.34
CA ALA A 228 -27.54 -10.31 -35.63
C ALA A 228 -26.81 -10.91 -36.81
N LEU A 229 -25.48 -10.92 -36.83
CA LEU A 229 -24.69 -11.54 -37.91
C LEU A 229 -24.84 -13.06 -37.95
N VAL A 230 -24.85 -13.73 -36.79
CA VAL A 230 -25.05 -15.17 -36.73
C VAL A 230 -26.45 -15.57 -37.18
N THR A 231 -27.50 -14.84 -36.76
CA THR A 231 -28.88 -15.10 -37.20
C THR A 231 -29.05 -14.87 -38.71
N LEU A 232 -28.41 -13.84 -39.27
CA LEU A 232 -28.43 -13.59 -40.72
C LEU A 232 -27.71 -14.72 -41.49
N ALA A 233 -26.55 -15.18 -41.01
CA ALA A 233 -25.81 -16.28 -41.64
C ALA A 233 -26.60 -17.61 -41.60
N VAL A 234 -27.27 -17.91 -40.50
CA VAL A 234 -28.12 -19.10 -40.38
C VAL A 234 -29.32 -18.99 -41.31
N ALA A 235 -29.98 -17.84 -41.39
CA ALA A 235 -31.09 -17.61 -42.30
C ALA A 235 -30.69 -17.81 -43.77
N LEU A 236 -29.54 -17.24 -44.20
CA LEU A 236 -28.99 -17.41 -45.57
C LEU A 236 -28.67 -18.89 -45.88
N LEU A 237 -28.15 -19.66 -44.92
CA LEU A 237 -27.87 -21.09 -45.10
C LEU A 237 -29.17 -21.91 -45.25
N LEU A 238 -30.21 -21.59 -44.51
CA LEU A 238 -31.51 -22.24 -44.61
C LEU A 238 -32.23 -21.93 -45.91
N PHE A 239 -32.13 -20.66 -46.43
CA PHE A 239 -32.64 -20.26 -47.73
C PHE A 239 -31.93 -20.98 -48.89
N ARG A 240 -30.60 -21.14 -48.82
CA ARG A 240 -29.84 -21.87 -49.83
C ARG A 240 -30.22 -23.35 -49.90
N ARG A 241 -30.48 -23.98 -48.75
CA ARG A 241 -30.92 -25.40 -48.70
C ARG A 241 -32.34 -25.60 -49.29
N LYS A 242 -33.26 -24.62 -49.16
CA LYS A 242 -34.58 -24.69 -49.77
C LYS A 242 -34.60 -24.51 -51.28
N LYS A 243 -33.55 -23.88 -51.89
CA LYS A 243 -33.44 -23.74 -53.34
C LYS A 243 -32.74 -24.92 -54.03
N ALA A 244 -32.12 -25.84 -53.24
CA ALA A 244 -31.41 -27.01 -53.74
C ALA A 244 -32.22 -28.32 -53.62
N ALA A 245 -33.42 -28.27 -53.06
CA ALA A 245 -34.40 -29.35 -52.98
C ALA A 245 -35.60 -29.02 -53.90
#